data_9f2e2f86532131505df9c3b60ee80507
#
_entry.id   9f2e2f86532131505df9c3b60ee80507
#
_cell.length_a   1.000
_cell.length_b   1.000
_cell.length_c   1.000
_cell.angle_alpha   90.00
_cell.angle_beta   90.00
_cell.angle_gamma   90.00
#
_symmetry.space_group_name_H-M   'P 1'
#
loop_
_entity.id
_entity.type
_entity.pdbx_description
1 polymer ?
#
loop_
_entity_poly.entity_id
_entity_poly.type
_entity_poly.pdbx_seq_one_letter_code
_entity_poly.pdbx_strand_id
1 'polypeptide(L)'
;MAYYSDRGFITKAITDNQYFVMTKKIIMALGLLCLSSVVSFAQNKRTVLSATIDGYKRDMVYFDCVQSPFIRQEFHANPGEEHVYAFDSDRLVSMIINGRTTVLLMPGDSLHVDIQYQGKMVKELKFSGSERAVADNKLYAAVADYRRSIRYKSQLLACAVVDVKPADRISDSKKLLDQTRQLVAQSKGKVADDVVNYVSAESEGLAYTSFVEYPPMYEETRKLPIAQQGIGDYWKFMDGNKLRTDAASLSCPDYCSFLLLNMAYTKSKQAHEKGETYQRPDKIEDMFEQLAAFYDGACRDAVLYSIITNYIQGGKDIERVEPLIKQFKEKYCVDKRHAEIIEAIMQ
;
A
#
# COMPACT_ATOMS: atom_id res chain seq x y z
N MET A 1 -9.38 83.68 -30.40
CA MET A 1 -10.27 83.65 -29.21
C MET A 1 -10.98 82.29 -29.21
N ALA A 2 -10.61 81.42 -28.30
CA ALA A 2 -11.48 80.53 -27.51
C ALA A 2 -10.61 79.46 -26.81
N TYR A 3 -10.42 79.67 -25.58
CA TYR A 3 -9.93 78.71 -24.59
C TYR A 3 -11.00 77.63 -24.44
N TYR A 4 -10.62 76.36 -24.62
CA TYR A 4 -11.39 75.23 -24.10
C TYR A 4 -10.45 74.24 -23.46
N SER A 5 -10.41 74.31 -22.30
CA SER A 5 -10.50 73.54 -21.06
C SER A 5 -10.00 72.10 -21.17
N ASP A 6 -8.81 71.98 -20.62
CA ASP A 6 -8.01 70.77 -20.43
C ASP A 6 -8.41 70.00 -19.15
N ARG A 7 -9.68 70.11 -18.71
CA ARG A 7 -10.15 69.43 -17.48
C ARG A 7 -10.87 68.09 -17.65
N GLY A 8 -11.19 67.76 -18.92
CA GLY A 8 -11.93 66.52 -19.21
C GLY A 8 -11.07 65.25 -19.28
N PHE A 9 -9.81 65.41 -19.64
CA PHE A 9 -8.90 64.27 -19.86
C PHE A 9 -8.30 63.72 -18.54
N ILE A 10 -8.06 64.57 -17.56
CA ILE A 10 -7.44 64.17 -16.28
C ILE A 10 -8.43 63.42 -15.40
N THR A 11 -9.71 63.76 -15.40
CA THR A 11 -10.74 63.07 -14.63
C THR A 11 -11.02 61.67 -15.17
N LYS A 12 -10.98 61.46 -16.50
CA LYS A 12 -11.20 60.15 -17.12
C LYS A 12 -10.02 59.21 -16.87
N ALA A 13 -8.79 59.71 -16.91
CA ALA A 13 -7.58 58.95 -16.62
C ALA A 13 -7.48 58.49 -15.13
N ILE A 14 -7.99 59.30 -14.20
CA ILE A 14 -8.00 58.99 -12.78
C ILE A 14 -9.08 57.92 -12.47
N THR A 15 -10.27 57.99 -13.09
CA THR A 15 -11.34 57.00 -12.93
C THR A 15 -10.93 55.65 -13.54
N ASP A 16 -10.35 55.65 -14.74
CA ASP A 16 -9.89 54.41 -15.40
C ASP A 16 -8.76 53.74 -14.61
N ASN A 17 -7.88 54.48 -14.00
CA ASN A 17 -6.81 53.96 -13.16
C ASN A 17 -7.32 53.42 -11.81
N GLN A 18 -8.35 54.01 -11.23
CA GLN A 18 -9.00 53.47 -10.01
C GLN A 18 -9.78 52.19 -10.28
N TYR A 19 -10.48 52.09 -11.43
CA TYR A 19 -11.15 50.86 -11.85
C TYR A 19 -10.15 49.76 -12.15
N PHE A 20 -9.03 50.05 -12.80
CA PHE A 20 -7.98 49.08 -13.09
C PHE A 20 -7.27 48.55 -11.83
N VAL A 21 -7.02 49.43 -10.83
CA VAL A 21 -6.42 49.03 -9.54
C VAL A 21 -7.42 48.25 -8.69
N MET A 22 -8.72 48.60 -8.71
CA MET A 22 -9.77 47.83 -8.01
C MET A 22 -9.99 46.45 -8.61
N THR A 23 -10.01 46.34 -9.95
CA THR A 23 -10.14 45.04 -10.63
C THR A 23 -8.96 44.13 -10.35
N LYS A 24 -7.73 44.64 -10.34
CA LYS A 24 -6.55 43.89 -9.94
C LYS A 24 -6.59 43.37 -8.50
N LYS A 25 -7.08 44.21 -7.57
CA LYS A 25 -7.24 43.81 -6.15
C LYS A 25 -8.33 42.75 -5.97
N ILE A 26 -9.43 42.83 -6.73
CA ILE A 26 -10.51 41.85 -6.69
C ILE A 26 -10.04 40.54 -7.32
N ILE A 27 -9.31 40.57 -8.43
CA ILE A 27 -8.75 39.35 -9.06
C ILE A 27 -7.68 38.71 -8.17
N MET A 28 -6.86 39.51 -7.48
CA MET A 28 -5.87 38.98 -6.52
C MET A 28 -6.52 38.40 -5.26
N ALA A 29 -7.63 39.01 -4.77
CA ALA A 29 -8.39 38.47 -3.64
C ALA A 29 -9.16 37.19 -4.00
N LEU A 30 -9.72 37.10 -5.20
CA LEU A 30 -10.32 35.87 -5.73
C LEU A 30 -9.27 34.78 -6.00
N GLY A 31 -8.09 35.15 -6.50
CA GLY A 31 -6.97 34.21 -6.68
C GLY A 31 -6.45 33.67 -5.36
N LEU A 32 -6.37 34.47 -4.29
CA LEU A 32 -6.01 34.02 -2.94
C LEU A 32 -7.10 33.16 -2.29
N LEU A 33 -8.39 33.45 -2.54
CA LEU A 33 -9.50 32.60 -2.08
C LEU A 33 -9.54 31.25 -2.80
N CYS A 34 -9.16 31.20 -4.09
CA CYS A 34 -9.07 29.92 -4.82
C CYS A 34 -7.82 29.09 -4.43
N LEU A 35 -6.74 29.73 -4.01
CA LEU A 35 -5.54 29.02 -3.50
C LEU A 35 -5.69 28.51 -2.07
N SER A 36 -6.61 29.07 -1.28
CA SER A 36 -6.90 28.60 0.08
C SER A 36 -7.82 27.38 0.12
N SER A 37 -8.40 26.95 -1.02
CA SER A 37 -9.31 25.81 -1.09
C SER A 37 -8.64 24.49 -1.53
N VAL A 38 -7.32 24.44 -1.69
CA VAL A 38 -6.60 23.23 -2.16
C VAL A 38 -5.61 22.67 -1.12
N VAL A 39 -5.51 23.30 0.05
CA VAL A 39 -4.88 22.60 1.18
C VAL A 39 -5.99 21.89 1.95
N SER A 40 -6.49 20.81 1.37
CA SER A 40 -7.21 19.80 2.14
C SER A 40 -6.18 19.17 3.08
N PHE A 41 -5.99 19.78 4.26
CA PHE A 41 -5.39 19.04 5.35
C PHE A 41 -6.25 17.78 5.52
N ALA A 42 -5.68 16.64 5.32
CA ALA A 42 -6.33 15.38 5.67
C ALA A 42 -6.68 15.50 7.17
N GLN A 43 -7.94 15.77 7.45
CA GLN A 43 -8.41 15.98 8.81
C GLN A 43 -8.53 14.59 9.42
N ASN A 44 -7.78 14.32 10.48
CA ASN A 44 -7.94 13.10 11.25
C ASN A 44 -9.41 12.93 11.60
N LYS A 45 -9.98 11.80 11.16
CA LYS A 45 -11.38 11.46 11.43
C LYS A 45 -11.43 10.23 12.33
N ARG A 46 -12.32 10.30 13.31
CA ARG A 46 -12.60 9.18 14.21
C ARG A 46 -13.11 7.99 13.41
N THR A 47 -12.34 6.91 13.39
CA THR A 47 -12.66 5.64 12.74
C THR A 47 -12.99 4.61 13.81
N VAL A 48 -14.00 3.77 13.57
CA VAL A 48 -14.45 2.77 14.54
C VAL A 48 -14.48 1.39 13.86
N LEU A 49 -13.76 0.46 14.43
CA LEU A 49 -13.84 -0.96 14.12
C LEU A 49 -14.44 -1.69 15.32
N SER A 50 -15.53 -2.43 15.11
CA SER A 50 -16.01 -3.36 16.11
C SER A 50 -16.16 -4.77 15.53
N ALA A 51 -16.09 -5.79 16.40
CA ALA A 51 -16.27 -7.17 15.99
C ALA A 51 -16.97 -8.00 17.08
N THR A 52 -17.91 -8.84 16.64
CA THR A 52 -18.45 -9.95 17.44
C THR A 52 -17.87 -11.26 16.92
N ILE A 53 -17.30 -12.06 17.83
CA ILE A 53 -16.52 -13.24 17.45
C ILE A 53 -17.05 -14.47 18.17
N ASP A 54 -17.64 -15.40 17.40
CA ASP A 54 -18.21 -16.64 17.92
C ASP A 54 -17.40 -17.87 17.50
N GLY A 55 -17.40 -18.89 18.36
CA GLY A 55 -16.72 -20.17 18.12
C GLY A 55 -15.20 -20.10 18.17
N TYR A 56 -14.62 -18.98 18.58
CA TYR A 56 -13.20 -18.81 18.79
C TYR A 56 -12.77 -19.47 20.11
N LYS A 57 -11.70 -20.28 20.06
CA LYS A 57 -11.30 -21.12 21.21
C LYS A 57 -10.08 -20.58 21.97
N ARG A 58 -9.68 -19.35 21.77
CA ARG A 58 -8.59 -18.70 22.50
C ARG A 58 -9.15 -17.66 23.45
N ASP A 59 -8.38 -17.35 24.50
CA ASP A 59 -8.78 -16.42 25.55
C ASP A 59 -8.68 -14.95 25.13
N MET A 60 -7.94 -14.65 24.05
CA MET A 60 -7.65 -13.28 23.63
C MET A 60 -8.02 -13.08 22.15
N VAL A 61 -8.62 -11.93 21.88
CA VAL A 61 -8.88 -11.39 20.54
C VAL A 61 -7.89 -10.25 20.26
N TYR A 62 -7.35 -10.22 19.06
CA TYR A 62 -6.35 -9.25 18.64
C TYR A 62 -6.80 -8.49 17.40
N PHE A 63 -6.65 -7.16 17.44
CA PHE A 63 -6.75 -6.29 16.28
C PHE A 63 -5.35 -5.71 15.99
N ASP A 64 -4.70 -6.22 14.97
CA ASP A 64 -3.34 -5.84 14.58
C ASP A 64 -3.39 -4.83 13.43
N CYS A 65 -2.69 -3.69 13.56
CA CYS A 65 -2.55 -2.73 12.48
C CYS A 65 -1.44 -3.18 11.51
N VAL A 66 -1.76 -3.36 10.23
CA VAL A 66 -0.81 -3.84 9.22
C VAL A 66 0.30 -2.82 8.95
N GLN A 67 -0.08 -1.54 8.82
CA GLN A 67 0.88 -0.47 8.54
C GLN A 67 1.74 -0.08 9.73
N SER A 68 1.32 -0.47 10.94
CA SER A 68 2.05 -0.20 12.18
C SER A 68 2.06 -1.45 13.06
N PRO A 69 3.01 -2.35 12.84
CA PRO A 69 3.03 -3.69 13.45
C PRO A 69 3.16 -3.71 14.98
N PHE A 70 3.24 -2.53 15.61
CA PHE A 70 3.30 -2.35 17.09
C PHE A 70 1.98 -1.87 17.66
N ILE A 71 1.03 -1.45 16.81
CA ILE A 71 -0.31 -1.08 17.25
C ILE A 71 -1.17 -2.35 17.23
N ARG A 72 -1.37 -2.90 18.41
CA ARG A 72 -2.25 -4.02 18.68
C ARG A 72 -3.24 -3.66 19.76
N GLN A 73 -4.52 -3.96 19.52
CA GLN A 73 -5.53 -3.96 20.56
C GLN A 73 -5.84 -5.39 20.97
N GLU A 74 -5.93 -5.63 22.29
CA GLU A 74 -6.15 -6.92 22.87
C GLU A 74 -7.43 -6.88 23.70
N PHE A 75 -8.26 -7.90 23.53
CA PHE A 75 -9.53 -8.06 24.26
C PHE A 75 -9.63 -9.48 24.79
N HIS A 76 -10.27 -9.67 25.94
CA HIS A 76 -10.66 -11.00 26.38
C HIS A 76 -11.77 -11.55 25.47
N ALA A 77 -11.64 -12.80 25.04
CA ALA A 77 -12.58 -13.44 24.13
C ALA A 77 -13.77 -13.99 24.91
N ASN A 78 -14.78 -13.17 25.14
CA ASN A 78 -16.05 -13.59 25.73
C ASN A 78 -17.06 -13.87 24.63
N PRO A 79 -17.77 -15.01 24.64
CA PRO A 79 -18.79 -15.34 23.64
C PRO A 79 -19.89 -14.27 23.58
N GLY A 80 -20.18 -13.78 22.37
CA GLY A 80 -21.21 -12.78 22.12
C GLY A 80 -20.88 -11.35 22.55
N GLU A 81 -19.65 -11.11 23.05
CA GLU A 81 -19.20 -9.76 23.38
C GLU A 81 -18.76 -9.01 22.12
N GLU A 82 -19.13 -7.74 22.04
CA GLU A 82 -18.65 -6.83 21.01
C GLU A 82 -17.33 -6.18 21.47
N HIS A 83 -16.27 -6.37 20.69
CA HIS A 83 -14.98 -5.74 20.88
C HIS A 83 -14.90 -4.48 20.03
N VAL A 84 -14.64 -3.32 20.64
CA VAL A 84 -14.65 -2.02 19.95
C VAL A 84 -13.27 -1.36 20.05
N TYR A 85 -12.73 -0.98 18.91
CA TYR A 85 -11.53 -0.17 18.78
C TYR A 85 -11.82 1.09 17.97
N ALA A 86 -11.57 2.23 18.58
CA ALA A 86 -11.77 3.53 17.94
C ALA A 86 -10.48 4.34 17.95
N PHE A 87 -10.08 4.82 16.78
CA PHE A 87 -8.84 5.54 16.56
C PHE A 87 -9.03 6.67 15.55
N ASP A 88 -8.08 7.60 15.50
CA ASP A 88 -8.09 8.66 14.51
C ASP A 88 -7.16 8.31 13.36
N SER A 89 -7.62 8.48 12.12
CA SER A 89 -6.82 8.27 10.94
C SER A 89 -7.04 9.36 9.88
N ASP A 90 -6.04 9.63 9.08
CA ASP A 90 -6.05 10.54 7.94
C ASP A 90 -5.99 9.81 6.60
N ARG A 91 -5.91 8.48 6.62
CA ARG A 91 -5.76 7.61 5.44
C ARG A 91 -6.32 6.22 5.67
N LEU A 92 -6.24 5.39 4.62
CA LEU A 92 -6.55 3.97 4.69
C LEU A 92 -5.71 3.28 5.78
N VAL A 93 -6.39 2.52 6.63
CA VAL A 93 -5.79 1.62 7.62
C VAL A 93 -6.25 0.20 7.35
N SER A 94 -5.32 -0.73 7.32
CA SER A 94 -5.60 -2.16 7.23
C SER A 94 -5.41 -2.80 8.60
N MET A 95 -6.44 -3.50 9.10
CA MET A 95 -6.42 -4.19 10.37
C MET A 95 -6.60 -5.70 10.17
N ILE A 96 -5.89 -6.50 10.94
CA ILE A 96 -6.05 -7.97 10.94
C ILE A 96 -6.63 -8.42 12.26
N ILE A 97 -7.82 -9.02 12.22
CA ILE A 97 -8.47 -9.60 13.39
C ILE A 97 -8.00 -11.04 13.54
N ASN A 98 -7.42 -11.36 14.71
CA ASN A 98 -6.89 -12.69 15.08
C ASN A 98 -5.92 -13.30 14.05
N GLY A 99 -5.15 -12.48 13.32
CA GLY A 99 -4.22 -12.93 12.29
C GLY A 99 -4.88 -13.62 11.08
N ARG A 100 -6.21 -13.42 10.85
CA ARG A 100 -6.97 -14.16 9.83
C ARG A 100 -7.90 -13.32 8.98
N THR A 101 -8.57 -12.34 9.56
CA THR A 101 -9.56 -11.53 8.87
C THR A 101 -9.02 -10.13 8.71
N THR A 102 -8.65 -9.78 7.51
CA THR A 102 -8.21 -8.42 7.18
C THR A 102 -9.42 -7.56 6.85
N VAL A 103 -9.44 -6.35 7.38
CA VAL A 103 -10.42 -5.31 7.08
C VAL A 103 -9.71 -4.02 6.70
N LEU A 104 -10.33 -3.25 5.81
CA LEU A 104 -9.84 -1.97 5.31
C LEU A 104 -10.77 -0.86 5.82
N LEU A 105 -10.18 0.19 6.36
CA LEU A 105 -10.90 1.29 7.01
C LEU A 105 -10.39 2.62 6.46
N MET A 106 -11.30 3.40 5.89
CA MET A 106 -11.04 4.78 5.50
C MET A 106 -11.29 5.73 6.67
N PRO A 107 -10.68 6.92 6.68
CA PRO A 107 -10.94 7.93 7.71
C PRO A 107 -12.42 8.22 7.91
N GLY A 108 -12.90 8.07 9.14
CA GLY A 108 -14.29 8.28 9.52
C GLY A 108 -15.22 7.11 9.26
N ASP A 109 -14.72 5.93 8.90
CA ASP A 109 -15.53 4.72 8.77
C ASP A 109 -16.01 4.22 10.14
N SER A 110 -17.20 3.62 10.12
CA SER A 110 -17.70 2.77 11.19
C SER A 110 -18.01 1.40 10.57
N LEU A 111 -17.26 0.39 10.98
CA LEU A 111 -17.40 -0.99 10.50
C LEU A 111 -17.59 -1.93 11.68
N HIS A 112 -18.62 -2.75 11.60
CA HIS A 112 -18.83 -3.90 12.47
C HIS A 112 -18.66 -5.20 11.70
N VAL A 113 -17.96 -6.17 12.30
CA VAL A 113 -17.62 -7.46 11.68
C VAL A 113 -18.12 -8.60 12.55
N ASP A 114 -19.08 -9.37 12.06
CA ASP A 114 -19.48 -10.63 12.68
C ASP A 114 -18.62 -11.77 12.12
N ILE A 115 -17.88 -12.45 12.99
CA ILE A 115 -16.98 -13.53 12.61
C ILE A 115 -17.40 -14.82 13.32
N GLN A 116 -17.81 -15.83 12.55
CA GLN A 116 -18.02 -17.17 13.08
C GLN A 116 -16.85 -18.09 12.74
N TYR A 117 -16.28 -18.70 13.78
CA TYR A 117 -15.24 -19.70 13.65
C TYR A 117 -15.80 -21.13 13.72
N GLN A 118 -15.22 -22.03 12.90
CA GLN A 118 -15.33 -23.46 13.04
C GLN A 118 -13.93 -24.05 13.21
N GLY A 119 -13.56 -24.32 14.46
CA GLY A 119 -12.17 -24.67 14.79
C GLY A 119 -11.22 -23.52 14.53
N LYS A 120 -10.27 -23.69 13.61
CA LYS A 120 -9.30 -22.65 13.21
C LYS A 120 -9.75 -21.85 11.97
N MET A 121 -10.86 -22.20 11.35
CA MET A 121 -11.31 -21.58 10.09
C MET A 121 -12.42 -20.58 10.35
N VAL A 122 -12.41 -19.46 9.63
CA VAL A 122 -13.54 -18.55 9.53
C VAL A 122 -14.60 -19.25 8.67
N LYS A 123 -15.76 -19.54 9.25
CA LYS A 123 -16.90 -20.19 8.58
C LYS A 123 -17.81 -19.15 7.93
N GLU A 124 -18.05 -18.06 8.63
CA GLU A 124 -18.93 -16.99 8.17
C GLU A 124 -18.33 -15.64 8.54
N LEU A 125 -18.48 -14.66 7.64
CA LEU A 125 -18.02 -13.29 7.79
C LEU A 125 -19.11 -12.36 7.28
N LYS A 126 -19.58 -11.44 8.15
CA LYS A 126 -20.57 -10.43 7.78
C LYS A 126 -20.05 -9.04 8.14
N PHE A 127 -20.40 -8.07 7.30
CA PHE A 127 -20.06 -6.67 7.50
C PHE A 127 -21.32 -5.83 7.63
N SER A 128 -21.34 -4.93 8.62
CA SER A 128 -22.35 -3.91 8.81
C SER A 128 -21.71 -2.59 9.24
N GLY A 129 -22.44 -1.47 9.16
CA GLY A 129 -21.91 -0.14 9.46
C GLY A 129 -22.14 0.86 8.33
N SER A 130 -21.21 1.76 8.11
CA SER A 130 -21.32 2.74 7.02
C SER A 130 -21.33 2.05 5.65
N GLU A 131 -22.20 2.50 4.74
CA GLU A 131 -22.42 1.86 3.45
C GLU A 131 -21.13 1.67 2.66
N ARG A 132 -20.27 2.69 2.66
CA ARG A 132 -18.96 2.65 1.99
C ARG A 132 -18.04 1.62 2.64
N ALA A 133 -17.89 1.63 3.97
CA ALA A 133 -17.02 0.69 4.67
C ALA A 133 -17.44 -0.77 4.41
N VAL A 134 -18.74 -1.03 4.36
CA VAL A 134 -19.27 -2.35 3.99
C VAL A 134 -18.94 -2.71 2.55
N ALA A 135 -19.09 -1.78 1.59
CA ALA A 135 -18.76 -2.03 0.19
C ALA A 135 -17.25 -2.28 0.01
N ASP A 136 -16.40 -1.49 0.65
CA ASP A 136 -14.94 -1.59 0.64
C ASP A 136 -14.50 -3.00 1.11
N ASN A 137 -15.04 -3.45 2.23
CA ASN A 137 -14.68 -4.74 2.80
C ASN A 137 -15.29 -5.93 2.06
N LYS A 138 -16.44 -5.78 1.42
CA LYS A 138 -16.99 -6.79 0.50
C LYS A 138 -16.12 -6.98 -0.74
N LEU A 139 -15.59 -5.90 -1.32
CA LEU A 139 -14.63 -6.00 -2.42
C LEU A 139 -13.37 -6.75 -1.97
N TYR A 140 -12.78 -6.32 -0.85
CA TYR A 140 -11.57 -6.97 -0.31
C TYR A 140 -11.81 -8.46 -0.05
N ALA A 141 -12.92 -8.81 0.61
CA ALA A 141 -13.27 -10.20 0.92
C ALA A 141 -13.46 -11.04 -0.35
N ALA A 142 -14.10 -10.51 -1.39
CA ALA A 142 -14.30 -11.21 -2.65
C ALA A 142 -12.96 -11.52 -3.36
N VAL A 143 -12.01 -10.58 -3.37
CA VAL A 143 -10.66 -10.81 -3.92
C VAL A 143 -9.89 -11.81 -3.05
N ALA A 144 -9.97 -11.70 -1.73
CA ALA A 144 -9.34 -12.63 -0.79
C ALA A 144 -9.90 -14.05 -0.90
N ASP A 145 -11.20 -14.20 -1.15
CA ASP A 145 -11.84 -15.50 -1.39
C ASP A 145 -11.34 -16.15 -2.68
N TYR A 146 -11.26 -15.37 -3.76
CA TYR A 146 -10.68 -15.88 -5.00
C TYR A 146 -9.22 -16.30 -4.82
N ARG A 147 -8.41 -15.47 -4.15
CA ARG A 147 -7.01 -15.79 -3.81
C ARG A 147 -6.91 -17.10 -3.02
N ARG A 148 -7.82 -17.34 -2.06
CA ARG A 148 -7.87 -18.61 -1.31
C ARG A 148 -8.23 -19.83 -2.17
N SER A 149 -8.90 -19.63 -3.28
CA SER A 149 -9.25 -20.71 -4.22
C SER A 149 -8.07 -21.20 -5.07
N ILE A 150 -7.05 -20.35 -5.26
CA ILE A 150 -5.83 -20.75 -5.97
C ILE A 150 -4.89 -21.54 -5.04
N ARG A 151 -4.04 -22.37 -5.64
CA ARG A 151 -3.25 -23.36 -4.90
C ARG A 151 -2.20 -22.73 -3.97
N TYR A 152 -1.62 -21.61 -4.34
CA TYR A 152 -0.65 -20.87 -3.54
C TYR A 152 -1.28 -19.58 -2.99
N LYS A 153 -1.08 -19.32 -1.69
CA LYS A 153 -1.80 -18.26 -0.95
C LYS A 153 -0.92 -17.13 -0.49
N SER A 154 0.40 -17.33 -0.44
CA SER A 154 1.36 -16.32 -0.06
C SER A 154 2.69 -16.53 -0.76
N GLN A 155 3.51 -15.51 -0.80
CA GLN A 155 4.86 -15.56 -1.35
C GLN A 155 5.72 -16.60 -0.64
N LEU A 156 5.78 -16.56 0.68
CA LEU A 156 6.62 -17.41 1.51
C LEU A 156 6.27 -18.89 1.37
N LEU A 157 4.99 -19.23 1.46
CA LEU A 157 4.54 -20.62 1.29
C LEU A 157 4.79 -21.12 -0.13
N ALA A 158 4.60 -20.26 -1.10
CA ALA A 158 4.79 -20.59 -2.48
C ALA A 158 6.26 -20.83 -2.83
N CYS A 159 7.16 -20.07 -2.22
CA CYS A 159 8.60 -20.23 -2.41
C CYS A 159 9.17 -21.39 -1.60
N ALA A 160 8.59 -21.70 -0.43
CA ALA A 160 9.00 -22.86 0.36
C ALA A 160 8.51 -24.19 -0.23
N VAL A 161 7.41 -24.19 -1.00
CA VAL A 161 6.78 -25.39 -1.56
C VAL A 161 6.77 -25.28 -3.08
N VAL A 162 7.87 -25.65 -3.70
CA VAL A 162 8.02 -25.71 -5.17
C VAL A 162 7.39 -26.98 -5.77
N ASP A 163 6.15 -27.24 -5.41
CA ASP A 163 5.38 -28.39 -5.90
C ASP A 163 4.46 -28.05 -7.09
N VAL A 164 4.21 -26.75 -7.28
CA VAL A 164 3.43 -26.23 -8.40
C VAL A 164 4.38 -25.95 -9.58
N LYS A 165 4.03 -26.41 -10.77
CA LYS A 165 4.81 -26.10 -11.97
C LYS A 165 4.79 -24.59 -12.25
N PRO A 166 5.90 -23.97 -12.66
CA PRO A 166 5.96 -22.54 -12.92
C PRO A 166 4.90 -22.04 -13.92
N ALA A 167 4.62 -22.81 -14.97
CA ALA A 167 3.59 -22.46 -15.94
C ALA A 167 2.18 -22.35 -15.31
N ASP A 168 1.83 -23.29 -14.43
CA ASP A 168 0.54 -23.30 -13.73
C ASP A 168 0.46 -22.10 -12.77
N ARG A 169 1.53 -21.85 -12.00
CA ARG A 169 1.60 -20.74 -11.07
C ARG A 169 1.46 -19.39 -11.77
N ILE A 170 2.16 -19.18 -12.87
CA ILE A 170 2.09 -17.94 -13.66
C ILE A 170 0.69 -17.80 -14.27
N SER A 171 0.10 -18.87 -14.78
CA SER A 171 -1.28 -18.87 -15.29
C SER A 171 -2.28 -18.45 -14.21
N ASP A 172 -2.20 -19.01 -13.01
CA ASP A 172 -3.11 -18.67 -11.91
C ASP A 172 -2.88 -17.26 -11.40
N SER A 173 -1.64 -16.77 -11.38
CA SER A 173 -1.33 -15.38 -11.03
C SER A 173 -1.94 -14.39 -12.03
N LYS A 174 -1.93 -14.70 -13.32
CA LYS A 174 -2.62 -13.89 -14.34
C LYS A 174 -4.14 -13.89 -14.11
N LYS A 175 -4.72 -15.05 -13.78
CA LYS A 175 -6.16 -15.14 -13.45
C LYS A 175 -6.50 -14.30 -12.20
N LEU A 176 -5.63 -14.27 -11.18
CA LEU A 176 -5.81 -13.41 -10.01
C LEU A 176 -5.89 -11.93 -10.41
N LEU A 177 -4.95 -11.46 -11.24
CA LEU A 177 -4.98 -10.08 -11.74
C LEU A 177 -6.26 -9.76 -12.52
N ASP A 178 -6.68 -10.67 -13.41
CA ASP A 178 -7.88 -10.48 -14.24
C ASP A 178 -9.14 -10.48 -13.37
N GLN A 179 -9.25 -11.40 -12.42
CA GLN A 179 -10.38 -11.46 -11.48
C GLN A 179 -10.44 -10.21 -10.58
N THR A 180 -9.28 -9.75 -10.09
CA THR A 180 -9.23 -8.51 -9.30
C THR A 180 -9.72 -7.31 -10.11
N ARG A 181 -9.25 -7.16 -11.37
CA ARG A 181 -9.72 -6.09 -12.26
C ARG A 181 -11.23 -6.16 -12.50
N GLN A 182 -11.77 -7.35 -12.68
CA GLN A 182 -13.20 -7.56 -12.89
C GLN A 182 -14.01 -7.15 -11.64
N LEU A 183 -13.62 -7.58 -10.45
CA LEU A 183 -14.28 -7.25 -9.19
C LEU A 183 -14.23 -5.74 -8.90
N VAL A 184 -13.07 -5.12 -9.13
CA VAL A 184 -12.89 -3.66 -9.02
C VAL A 184 -13.83 -2.92 -9.98
N ALA A 185 -13.91 -3.35 -11.24
CA ALA A 185 -14.81 -2.73 -12.23
C ALA A 185 -16.29 -2.82 -11.82
N GLN A 186 -16.72 -3.95 -11.23
CA GLN A 186 -18.09 -4.16 -10.72
C GLN A 186 -18.39 -3.30 -9.48
N SER A 187 -17.39 -2.90 -8.74
CA SER A 187 -17.50 -2.09 -7.52
C SER A 187 -17.37 -0.58 -7.77
N LYS A 188 -17.19 -0.17 -9.03
CA LYS A 188 -16.96 1.24 -9.40
C LYS A 188 -18.05 2.17 -8.86
N GLY A 189 -17.64 3.27 -8.22
CA GLY A 189 -18.52 4.29 -7.63
C GLY A 189 -19.14 3.91 -6.28
N LYS A 190 -18.86 2.71 -5.75
CA LYS A 190 -19.34 2.26 -4.44
C LYS A 190 -18.21 2.13 -3.42
N VAL A 191 -16.99 2.00 -3.88
CA VAL A 191 -15.77 1.70 -3.12
C VAL A 191 -14.83 2.89 -3.22
N ALA A 192 -14.08 3.16 -2.15
CA ALA A 192 -13.09 4.21 -2.10
C ALA A 192 -11.90 3.91 -3.05
N ASP A 193 -11.36 4.95 -3.71
CA ASP A 193 -10.25 4.80 -4.63
C ASP A 193 -8.99 4.23 -3.95
N ASP A 194 -8.71 4.63 -2.71
CA ASP A 194 -7.59 4.08 -1.94
C ASP A 194 -7.75 2.58 -1.65
N VAL A 195 -8.98 2.11 -1.41
CA VAL A 195 -9.28 0.67 -1.26
C VAL A 195 -9.07 -0.06 -2.58
N VAL A 196 -9.51 0.50 -3.70
CA VAL A 196 -9.25 -0.04 -5.04
C VAL A 196 -7.75 -0.15 -5.30
N ASN A 197 -6.99 0.88 -4.95
CA ASN A 197 -5.54 0.91 -5.12
C ASN A 197 -4.86 -0.14 -4.24
N TYR A 198 -5.22 -0.23 -2.96
CA TYR A 198 -4.68 -1.22 -2.03
C TYR A 198 -4.94 -2.67 -2.49
N VAL A 199 -6.20 -2.99 -2.83
CA VAL A 199 -6.61 -4.34 -3.27
C VAL A 199 -5.91 -4.73 -4.58
N SER A 200 -5.78 -3.78 -5.51
CA SER A 200 -5.06 -4.00 -6.76
C SER A 200 -3.57 -4.21 -6.50
N ALA A 201 -2.96 -3.40 -5.64
CA ALA A 201 -1.55 -3.51 -5.27
C ALA A 201 -1.25 -4.86 -4.59
N GLU A 202 -2.12 -5.34 -3.69
CA GLU A 202 -1.96 -6.67 -3.06
C GLU A 202 -1.95 -7.79 -4.11
N SER A 203 -2.90 -7.76 -5.05
CA SER A 203 -2.98 -8.75 -6.12
C SER A 203 -1.78 -8.68 -7.08
N GLU A 204 -1.35 -7.47 -7.42
CA GLU A 204 -0.15 -7.23 -8.23
C GLU A 204 1.12 -7.70 -7.51
N GLY A 205 1.28 -7.38 -6.23
CA GLY A 205 2.41 -7.81 -5.43
C GLY A 205 2.57 -9.32 -5.43
N LEU A 206 1.48 -10.05 -5.19
CA LEU A 206 1.46 -11.51 -5.21
C LEU A 206 1.74 -12.08 -6.60
N ALA A 207 1.09 -11.57 -7.63
CA ALA A 207 1.23 -12.07 -8.99
C ALA A 207 2.62 -11.78 -9.55
N TYR A 208 3.11 -10.56 -9.39
CA TYR A 208 4.42 -10.16 -9.90
C TYR A 208 5.56 -10.88 -9.17
N THR A 209 5.42 -11.15 -7.87
CA THR A 209 6.35 -12.03 -7.16
C THR A 209 6.39 -13.42 -7.78
N SER A 210 5.25 -13.97 -8.17
CA SER A 210 5.20 -15.25 -8.88
C SER A 210 5.92 -15.20 -10.23
N PHE A 211 5.90 -14.06 -10.91
CA PHE A 211 6.58 -13.90 -12.19
C PHE A 211 8.10 -13.80 -12.04
N VAL A 212 8.57 -13.02 -11.05
CA VAL A 212 10.00 -12.68 -10.97
C VAL A 212 10.81 -13.61 -10.05
N GLU A 213 10.21 -14.16 -9.02
CA GLU A 213 10.93 -14.94 -7.99
C GLU A 213 10.74 -16.45 -8.12
N TYR A 214 9.54 -16.90 -8.49
CA TYR A 214 9.26 -18.32 -8.49
C TYR A 214 10.05 -19.13 -9.54
N PRO A 215 10.23 -18.67 -10.78
CA PRO A 215 11.02 -19.42 -11.78
C PRO A 215 12.46 -19.68 -11.38
N PRO A 216 13.26 -18.69 -10.90
CA PRO A 216 14.61 -18.99 -10.43
C PRO A 216 14.66 -19.87 -9.18
N MET A 217 13.71 -19.72 -8.24
CA MET A 217 13.63 -20.64 -7.09
C MET A 217 13.29 -22.06 -7.48
N TYR A 218 12.42 -22.24 -8.47
CA TYR A 218 12.10 -23.54 -9.01
C TYR A 218 13.32 -24.18 -9.70
N GLU A 219 14.08 -23.40 -10.46
CA GLU A 219 15.35 -23.83 -11.07
C GLU A 219 16.33 -24.30 -9.99
N GLU A 220 16.54 -23.49 -8.96
CA GLU A 220 17.45 -23.82 -7.86
C GLU A 220 17.03 -25.10 -7.13
N THR A 221 15.75 -25.24 -6.80
CA THR A 221 15.22 -26.35 -5.99
C THR A 221 15.04 -27.64 -6.79
N ARG A 222 14.53 -27.53 -8.02
CA ARG A 222 14.21 -28.68 -8.87
C ARG A 222 15.24 -28.97 -9.95
N LYS A 223 16.28 -28.14 -10.04
CA LYS A 223 17.35 -28.24 -11.06
C LYS A 223 16.80 -28.26 -12.50
N LEU A 224 15.68 -27.54 -12.72
CA LEU A 224 15.06 -27.37 -14.03
C LEU A 224 15.32 -25.96 -14.54
N PRO A 225 16.15 -25.75 -15.57
CA PRO A 225 16.45 -24.44 -16.11
C PRO A 225 15.20 -23.65 -16.49
N ILE A 226 15.21 -22.33 -16.27
CA ILE A 226 14.07 -21.44 -16.57
C ILE A 226 13.58 -21.62 -18.01
N ALA A 227 14.48 -21.76 -18.96
CA ALA A 227 14.15 -21.98 -20.37
C ALA A 227 13.34 -23.26 -20.65
N GLN A 228 13.38 -24.23 -19.72
CA GLN A 228 12.67 -25.52 -19.82
C GLN A 228 11.39 -25.56 -18.97
N GLN A 229 11.05 -24.49 -18.28
CA GLN A 229 9.87 -24.44 -17.38
C GLN A 229 8.54 -24.19 -18.11
N GLY A 230 8.56 -23.96 -19.43
CA GLY A 230 7.35 -23.79 -20.25
C GLY A 230 6.61 -22.46 -20.01
N ILE A 231 7.32 -21.43 -19.52
CA ILE A 231 6.74 -20.14 -19.12
C ILE A 231 6.91 -19.01 -20.14
N GLY A 232 7.57 -19.27 -21.24
CA GLY A 232 7.93 -18.26 -22.24
C GLY A 232 9.20 -17.49 -21.85
N ASP A 233 9.31 -16.25 -22.34
CA ASP A 233 10.50 -15.42 -22.08
C ASP A 233 10.40 -14.80 -20.67
N TYR A 234 11.13 -15.36 -19.73
CA TYR A 234 11.20 -14.91 -18.34
C TYR A 234 11.60 -13.44 -18.23
N TRP A 235 12.55 -13.00 -19.06
CA TRP A 235 13.09 -11.66 -18.98
C TRP A 235 12.13 -10.56 -19.48
N LYS A 236 10.97 -10.96 -20.04
CA LYS A 236 9.93 -10.03 -20.51
C LYS A 236 8.71 -9.92 -19.59
N PHE A 237 8.65 -10.68 -18.51
CA PHE A 237 7.46 -10.70 -17.64
C PHE A 237 7.06 -9.33 -17.09
N MET A 238 8.03 -8.47 -16.82
CA MET A 238 7.79 -7.14 -16.26
C MET A 238 7.87 -6.01 -17.29
N ASP A 239 8.03 -6.33 -18.59
CA ASP A 239 8.13 -5.31 -19.63
C ASP A 239 6.80 -4.53 -19.75
N GLY A 240 6.92 -3.21 -19.74
CA GLY A 240 5.78 -2.29 -19.83
C GLY A 240 4.97 -2.12 -18.53
N ASN A 241 5.27 -2.85 -17.46
CA ASN A 241 4.63 -2.63 -16.17
C ASN A 241 5.04 -1.28 -15.57
N LYS A 242 4.03 -0.49 -15.16
CA LYS A 242 4.24 0.75 -14.42
C LYS A 242 4.08 0.48 -12.94
N LEU A 243 5.05 0.93 -12.15
CA LEU A 243 4.97 0.82 -10.70
C LEU A 243 3.94 1.80 -10.14
N ARG A 244 3.21 1.35 -9.11
CA ARG A 244 2.31 2.20 -8.34
C ARG A 244 3.12 3.09 -7.40
N THR A 245 2.70 4.34 -7.26
CA THR A 245 3.37 5.33 -6.41
C THR A 245 2.41 6.01 -5.43
N ASP A 246 1.13 5.63 -5.47
CA ASP A 246 0.13 6.15 -4.55
C ASP A 246 0.29 5.56 -3.13
N ALA A 247 -0.09 6.34 -2.12
CA ALA A 247 0.11 6.00 -0.72
C ALA A 247 -0.59 4.70 -0.30
N ALA A 248 -1.79 4.43 -0.82
CA ALA A 248 -2.54 3.23 -0.50
C ALA A 248 -1.85 1.97 -1.01
N SER A 249 -1.36 1.99 -2.25
CA SER A 249 -0.58 0.89 -2.84
C SER A 249 0.73 0.64 -2.08
N LEU A 250 1.45 1.72 -1.74
CA LEU A 250 2.72 1.62 -1.03
C LEU A 250 2.57 1.26 0.46
N SER A 251 1.36 1.32 1.01
CA SER A 251 1.05 0.82 2.35
C SER A 251 0.75 -0.69 2.39
N CYS A 252 0.67 -1.35 1.21
CA CYS A 252 0.41 -2.78 1.10
C CYS A 252 1.72 -3.59 1.23
N PRO A 253 1.86 -4.48 2.24
CA PRO A 253 3.08 -5.25 2.46
C PRO A 253 3.46 -6.17 1.30
N ASP A 254 2.48 -6.82 0.65
CA ASP A 254 2.72 -7.70 -0.49
C ASP A 254 3.28 -6.93 -1.69
N TYR A 255 2.82 -5.70 -1.89
CA TYR A 255 3.34 -4.84 -2.95
C TYR A 255 4.75 -4.33 -2.65
N CYS A 256 5.02 -3.91 -1.40
CA CYS A 256 6.36 -3.52 -0.97
C CYS A 256 7.36 -4.68 -1.08
N SER A 257 6.94 -5.89 -0.71
CA SER A 257 7.76 -7.10 -0.88
C SER A 257 8.08 -7.36 -2.36
N PHE A 258 7.11 -7.18 -3.26
CA PHE A 258 7.36 -7.26 -4.69
C PHE A 258 8.37 -6.20 -5.16
N LEU A 259 8.30 -4.96 -4.68
CA LEU A 259 9.25 -3.92 -5.08
C LEU A 259 10.71 -4.32 -4.75
N LEU A 260 10.96 -4.97 -3.61
CA LEU A 260 12.29 -5.50 -3.28
C LEU A 260 12.77 -6.51 -4.31
N LEU A 261 11.89 -7.41 -4.74
CA LEU A 261 12.18 -8.44 -5.75
C LEU A 261 12.32 -7.85 -7.16
N ASN A 262 11.55 -6.82 -7.48
CA ASN A 262 11.59 -6.13 -8.77
C ASN A 262 12.95 -5.47 -9.03
N MET A 263 13.57 -4.88 -8.01
CA MET A 263 14.95 -4.38 -8.15
C MET A 263 15.91 -5.51 -8.52
N ALA A 264 15.85 -6.62 -7.79
CA ALA A 264 16.74 -7.76 -8.04
C ALA A 264 16.50 -8.37 -9.44
N TYR A 265 15.24 -8.52 -9.85
CA TYR A 265 14.88 -8.99 -11.19
C TYR A 265 15.42 -8.04 -12.27
N THR A 266 15.24 -6.74 -12.12
CA THR A 266 15.68 -5.75 -13.09
C THR A 266 17.20 -5.74 -13.22
N LYS A 267 17.93 -5.81 -12.11
CA LYS A 267 19.41 -5.90 -12.12
C LYS A 267 19.89 -7.23 -12.71
N SER A 268 19.19 -8.33 -12.41
CA SER A 268 19.51 -9.64 -13.02
C SER A 268 19.28 -9.64 -14.53
N LYS A 269 18.21 -8.99 -15.02
CA LYS A 269 17.94 -8.83 -16.45
C LYS A 269 19.07 -8.05 -17.12
N GLN A 270 19.46 -6.90 -16.54
CA GLN A 270 20.56 -6.07 -17.06
C GLN A 270 21.91 -6.79 -17.10
N ALA A 271 22.19 -7.62 -16.09
CA ALA A 271 23.39 -8.44 -16.05
C ALA A 271 23.34 -9.55 -17.11
N HIS A 272 22.20 -10.23 -17.22
CA HIS A 272 21.99 -11.27 -18.24
C HIS A 272 22.20 -10.75 -19.67
N GLU A 273 21.70 -9.55 -20.00
CA GLU A 273 21.89 -8.91 -21.31
C GLU A 273 23.38 -8.65 -21.64
N LYS A 274 24.23 -8.56 -20.60
CA LYS A 274 25.69 -8.39 -20.73
C LYS A 274 26.48 -9.70 -20.63
N GLY A 275 25.80 -10.83 -20.42
CA GLY A 275 26.44 -12.12 -20.14
C GLY A 275 27.04 -12.23 -18.74
N GLU A 276 26.57 -11.39 -17.80
CA GLU A 276 27.00 -11.33 -16.40
C GLU A 276 25.94 -11.92 -15.47
N THR A 277 26.31 -12.12 -14.19
CA THR A 277 25.41 -12.58 -13.14
C THR A 277 25.31 -11.54 -12.03
N TYR A 278 24.09 -11.13 -11.71
CA TYR A 278 23.84 -10.26 -10.56
C TYR A 278 23.78 -11.07 -9.27
N GLN A 279 24.55 -10.64 -8.28
CA GLN A 279 24.53 -11.20 -6.92
C GLN A 279 23.71 -10.29 -6.00
N ARG A 280 22.67 -10.85 -5.38
CA ARG A 280 21.90 -10.11 -4.38
C ARG A 280 22.77 -9.83 -3.16
N PRO A 281 22.66 -8.63 -2.56
CA PRO A 281 23.37 -8.31 -1.32
C PRO A 281 22.87 -9.19 -0.16
N ASP A 282 23.84 -9.71 0.61
CA ASP A 282 23.55 -10.44 1.86
C ASP A 282 23.44 -9.52 3.08
N LYS A 283 24.02 -8.32 3.00
CA LYS A 283 24.02 -7.35 4.09
C LYS A 283 22.93 -6.31 3.90
N ILE A 284 22.31 -5.94 5.01
CA ILE A 284 21.25 -4.92 5.00
C ILE A 284 21.77 -3.57 4.50
N GLU A 285 23.02 -3.21 4.82
CA GLU A 285 23.63 -1.95 4.39
C GLU A 285 23.74 -1.88 2.86
N ASP A 286 24.25 -2.94 2.24
CA ASP A 286 24.38 -3.02 0.78
C ASP A 286 23.01 -3.07 0.09
N MET A 287 22.03 -3.74 0.69
CA MET A 287 20.65 -3.76 0.20
C MET A 287 20.03 -2.36 0.28
N PHE A 288 20.21 -1.67 1.40
CA PHE A 288 19.72 -0.30 1.59
C PHE A 288 20.27 0.64 0.53
N GLU A 289 21.58 0.65 0.32
CA GLU A 289 22.22 1.50 -0.68
C GLU A 289 21.73 1.19 -2.10
N GLN A 290 21.58 -0.10 -2.44
CA GLN A 290 21.09 -0.49 -3.75
C GLN A 290 19.63 -0.08 -3.98
N LEU A 291 18.77 -0.20 -2.98
CA LEU A 291 17.37 0.23 -3.05
C LEU A 291 17.26 1.76 -3.11
N ALA A 292 18.06 2.47 -2.31
CA ALA A 292 18.12 3.92 -2.32
C ALA A 292 18.56 4.51 -3.66
N ALA A 293 19.47 3.81 -4.38
CA ALA A 293 19.93 4.20 -5.70
C ALA A 293 18.95 3.79 -6.82
N PHE A 294 18.16 2.72 -6.63
CA PHE A 294 17.28 2.18 -7.66
C PHE A 294 15.92 2.87 -7.71
N TYR A 295 15.35 3.19 -6.55
CA TYR A 295 14.06 3.87 -6.44
C TYR A 295 14.21 5.36 -6.11
N ASP A 296 13.14 6.13 -6.38
CA ASP A 296 13.01 7.53 -5.99
C ASP A 296 11.69 7.82 -5.28
N GLY A 297 11.54 9.03 -4.72
CA GLY A 297 10.31 9.53 -4.13
C GLY A 297 9.66 8.57 -3.13
N ALA A 298 8.34 8.40 -3.26
CA ALA A 298 7.54 7.59 -2.36
C ALA A 298 7.87 6.08 -2.42
N CYS A 299 8.26 5.55 -3.60
CA CYS A 299 8.68 4.15 -3.71
C CYS A 299 9.97 3.89 -2.90
N ARG A 300 10.93 4.80 -2.97
CA ARG A 300 12.17 4.69 -2.17
C ARG A 300 11.89 4.73 -0.69
N ASP A 301 11.08 5.69 -0.25
CA ASP A 301 10.64 5.79 1.14
C ASP A 301 10.02 4.47 1.62
N ALA A 302 9.02 3.95 0.90
CA ALA A 302 8.30 2.73 1.28
C ALA A 302 9.18 1.48 1.34
N VAL A 303 10.08 1.28 0.36
CA VAL A 303 10.95 0.10 0.37
C VAL A 303 12.02 0.19 1.46
N LEU A 304 12.61 1.36 1.71
CA LEU A 304 13.59 1.55 2.77
C LEU A 304 12.95 1.40 4.16
N TYR A 305 11.77 1.98 4.35
CA TYR A 305 10.96 1.73 5.55
C TYR A 305 10.70 0.25 5.78
N SER A 306 10.28 -0.46 4.72
CA SER A 306 9.96 -1.89 4.79
C SER A 306 11.18 -2.74 5.20
N ILE A 307 12.37 -2.51 4.62
CA ILE A 307 13.56 -3.31 4.99
C ILE A 307 14.06 -2.99 6.41
N ILE A 308 14.00 -1.72 6.84
CA ILE A 308 14.36 -1.33 8.20
C ILE A 308 13.44 -2.01 9.22
N THR A 309 12.12 -1.88 9.05
CA THR A 309 11.15 -2.45 9.99
C THR A 309 11.20 -3.98 10.02
N ASN A 310 11.34 -4.63 8.87
CA ASN A 310 11.51 -6.08 8.80
C ASN A 310 12.79 -6.55 9.51
N TYR A 311 13.88 -5.80 9.38
CA TYR A 311 15.15 -6.14 10.05
C TYR A 311 15.03 -6.01 11.56
N ILE A 312 14.42 -4.93 12.06
CA ILE A 312 14.16 -4.71 13.48
C ILE A 312 13.29 -5.83 14.06
N GLN A 313 12.21 -6.20 13.34
CA GLN A 313 11.33 -7.31 13.75
C GLN A 313 12.04 -8.66 13.78
N GLY A 314 13.07 -8.84 12.98
CA GLY A 314 13.94 -10.02 13.04
C GLY A 314 14.74 -10.14 14.33
N GLY A 315 14.88 -9.07 15.11
CA GLY A 315 15.45 -9.02 16.46
C GLY A 315 16.94 -9.37 16.57
N LYS A 316 17.69 -9.34 15.44
CA LYS A 316 19.13 -9.62 15.44
C LYS A 316 19.90 -8.38 15.03
N ASP A 317 20.99 -8.11 15.75
CA ASP A 317 21.97 -7.07 15.44
C ASP A 317 21.34 -5.69 15.14
N ILE A 318 20.35 -5.27 15.94
CA ILE A 318 19.56 -4.03 15.72
C ILE A 318 20.47 -2.80 15.60
N GLU A 319 21.59 -2.79 16.30
CA GLU A 319 22.60 -1.71 16.25
C GLU A 319 23.11 -1.43 14.82
N ARG A 320 23.12 -2.43 13.94
CA ARG A 320 23.52 -2.27 12.53
C ARG A 320 22.56 -1.39 11.73
N VAL A 321 21.31 -1.32 12.13
CA VAL A 321 20.29 -0.57 11.42
C VAL A 321 20.21 0.90 11.86
N GLU A 322 20.76 1.26 13.02
CA GLU A 322 20.74 2.64 13.54
C GLU A 322 21.33 3.68 12.56
N PRO A 323 22.50 3.47 11.93
CA PRO A 323 23.01 4.41 10.93
C PRO A 323 22.09 4.53 9.72
N LEU A 324 21.44 3.42 9.31
CA LEU A 324 20.51 3.40 8.19
C LEU A 324 19.21 4.15 8.52
N ILE A 325 18.71 4.03 9.75
CA ILE A 325 17.57 4.79 10.26
C ILE A 325 17.88 6.30 10.19
N LYS A 326 19.05 6.71 10.64
CA LYS A 326 19.48 8.11 10.57
C LYS A 326 19.51 8.59 9.12
N GLN A 327 20.15 7.85 8.24
CA GLN A 327 20.26 8.18 6.82
C GLN A 327 18.87 8.23 6.15
N PHE A 328 17.98 7.28 6.46
CA PHE A 328 16.61 7.26 5.99
C PHE A 328 15.86 8.53 6.39
N LYS A 329 15.87 8.89 7.67
CA LYS A 329 15.17 10.07 8.20
C LYS A 329 15.68 11.37 7.61
N GLU A 330 16.99 11.52 7.41
CA GLU A 330 17.61 12.74 6.92
C GLU A 330 17.47 12.93 5.40
N LYS A 331 17.44 11.84 4.61
CA LYS A 331 17.58 11.94 3.15
C LYS A 331 16.40 11.38 2.35
N TYR A 332 15.66 10.38 2.88
CA TYR A 332 14.76 9.58 2.07
C TYR A 332 13.33 9.52 2.57
N CYS A 333 13.07 9.86 3.84
CA CYS A 333 11.76 9.83 4.45
C CYS A 333 10.85 10.92 3.86
N VAL A 334 9.89 10.53 3.04
CA VAL A 334 8.85 11.38 2.47
C VAL A 334 7.62 11.38 3.37
N ASP A 335 7.21 10.21 3.83
CA ASP A 335 6.14 10.04 4.81
C ASP A 335 6.70 10.07 6.24
N LYS A 336 6.49 11.19 6.93
CA LYS A 336 7.01 11.39 8.30
C LYS A 336 6.58 10.30 9.29
N ARG A 337 5.45 9.64 9.06
CA ARG A 337 4.99 8.56 9.92
C ARG A 337 5.89 7.34 9.87
N HIS A 338 6.55 7.07 8.77
CA HIS A 338 7.55 6.02 8.72
C HIS A 338 8.66 6.25 9.75
N ALA A 339 9.11 7.50 9.89
CA ALA A 339 10.08 7.87 10.93
C ALA A 339 9.50 7.73 12.35
N GLU A 340 8.26 8.17 12.56
CA GLU A 340 7.57 8.07 13.86
C GLU A 340 7.36 6.61 14.27
N ILE A 341 6.96 5.75 13.34
CA ILE A 341 6.80 4.31 13.58
C ILE A 341 8.15 3.68 13.94
N ILE A 342 9.21 3.96 13.17
CA ILE A 342 10.54 3.44 13.46
C ILE A 342 11.01 3.88 14.86
N GLU A 343 10.78 5.14 15.24
CA GLU A 343 11.10 5.63 16.58
C GLU A 343 10.34 4.90 17.68
N ALA A 344 9.05 4.67 17.47
CA ALA A 344 8.22 3.95 18.43
C ALA A 344 8.65 2.47 18.61
N ILE A 345 9.22 1.87 17.55
CA ILE A 345 9.75 0.51 17.59
C ILE A 345 11.06 0.42 18.39
N MET A 346 11.90 1.45 18.28
CA MET A 346 13.23 1.45 18.86
C MET A 346 13.23 1.84 20.36
N GLN A 347 12.09 2.29 20.91
CA GLN A 347 11.89 2.57 22.34
C GLN A 347 11.55 1.30 23.12
#